data_2fbe49f7b29123207aab5f091da21632
#
_entry.id   2fbe49f7b29123207aab5f091da21632
#
_cell.length_a   1.000
_cell.length_b   1.000
_cell.length_c   1.000
_cell.angle_alpha   90.00
_cell.angle_beta   90.00
_cell.angle_gamma   90.00
#
_symmetry.space_group_name_H-M   'P 1'
#
loop_
_entity.id
_entity.type
_entity.pdbx_description
1 polymer ?
#
loop_
_entity_poly.entity_id
_entity_poly.type
_entity_poly.pdbx_seq_one_letter_code
_entity_poly.pdbx_strand_id
1 'polypeptide(L)'
;MKKTTVFIDVYYYKAALSGIRTYIKELTLAIDKHGSDNIEYTFSHDINKLVNNQLYLNSSNQLIRWLFQLNYLIWKQVILPFKLLFYKPDYLICPDYISPRLTFGTKRITVIHDSLFWDYPKNYSFLWRKYFISLINFGINEKTQIITTSNHSKKNLLKVIKKTTLIHYVYQSFENVLDSKNNFESKLQLPESYILHIGSFEKRKDLITLVKAFHVIKKQESNKKIKLVLAGAQVVNGNKKIIKQINRYVLNNDLENEVILPNYITNEDAYQYYKNALIYVFPSIDEGFGIPIIESFTNSLPVICSDTPIFKEIGNDSVCYFKMGDFISLSKKIQTLINYEDLRKEFSIKGKSQLNKFSRKKFIKGFEDMIID
;
A
#
# COMPACT_ATOMS: atom_id res chain seq x y z
N MET A 1 -36.07 -12.29 -4.33
CA MET A 1 -35.67 -11.60 -3.07
C MET A 1 -35.24 -10.19 -3.40
N LYS A 2 -35.47 -9.21 -2.51
CA LYS A 2 -34.94 -7.85 -2.71
C LYS A 2 -33.43 -7.89 -2.55
N LYS A 3 -32.68 -7.35 -3.52
CA LYS A 3 -31.22 -7.26 -3.42
C LYS A 3 -30.82 -6.27 -2.33
N THR A 4 -29.74 -6.57 -1.63
CA THR A 4 -29.12 -5.60 -0.71
C THR A 4 -28.39 -4.54 -1.53
N THR A 5 -28.62 -3.27 -1.24
CA THR A 5 -28.06 -2.14 -1.97
C THR A 5 -26.85 -1.55 -1.24
N VAL A 6 -25.72 -1.42 -1.95
CA VAL A 6 -24.45 -0.93 -1.40
C VAL A 6 -23.94 0.26 -2.19
N PHE A 7 -23.75 1.39 -1.53
CA PHE A 7 -23.16 2.59 -2.11
C PHE A 7 -21.67 2.68 -1.73
N ILE A 8 -20.79 2.82 -2.72
CA ILE A 8 -19.33 2.87 -2.51
C ILE A 8 -18.81 4.25 -2.87
N ASP A 9 -18.19 4.92 -1.91
CA ASP A 9 -17.61 6.23 -2.13
C ASP A 9 -16.17 6.14 -2.65
N VAL A 10 -15.98 6.31 -3.94
CA VAL A 10 -14.66 6.30 -4.61
C VAL A 10 -14.11 7.70 -4.90
N TYR A 11 -14.72 8.77 -4.36
CA TYR A 11 -14.34 10.16 -4.64
C TYR A 11 -12.86 10.45 -4.40
N TYR A 12 -12.27 9.86 -3.35
CA TYR A 12 -10.87 10.06 -2.99
C TYR A 12 -9.87 9.45 -3.99
N TYR A 13 -10.33 8.56 -4.88
CA TYR A 13 -9.48 7.92 -5.90
C TYR A 13 -8.69 8.93 -6.74
N LYS A 14 -9.27 10.08 -7.06
CA LYS A 14 -8.62 11.16 -7.84
C LYS A 14 -7.40 11.78 -7.16
N ALA A 15 -7.31 11.68 -5.83
CA ALA A 15 -6.24 12.25 -5.02
C ALA A 15 -5.43 11.21 -4.26
N ALA A 16 -5.88 9.95 -4.26
CA ALA A 16 -5.20 8.88 -3.56
C ALA A 16 -3.84 8.58 -4.21
N LEU A 17 -2.82 8.48 -3.36
CA LEU A 17 -1.50 7.99 -3.74
C LEU A 17 -1.41 6.49 -3.48
N SER A 18 -0.56 5.80 -4.24
CA SER A 18 -0.15 4.40 -4.03
C SER A 18 -1.19 3.48 -3.37
N GLY A 19 -1.02 3.11 -2.10
CA GLY A 19 -1.79 2.08 -1.41
C GLY A 19 -3.31 2.25 -1.43
N ILE A 20 -3.85 3.42 -1.08
CA ILE A 20 -5.31 3.67 -1.07
C ILE A 20 -5.87 3.63 -2.50
N ARG A 21 -5.11 4.16 -3.46
CA ARG A 21 -5.51 4.11 -4.87
C ARG A 21 -5.58 2.67 -5.38
N THR A 22 -4.56 1.86 -5.08
CA THR A 22 -4.55 0.43 -5.40
C THR A 22 -5.71 -0.29 -4.73
N TYR A 23 -5.98 0.00 -3.46
CA TYR A 23 -7.09 -0.60 -2.72
C TYR A 23 -8.45 -0.32 -3.37
N ILE A 24 -8.75 0.94 -3.70
CA ILE A 24 -10.01 1.33 -4.34
C ILE A 24 -10.14 0.67 -5.72
N LYS A 25 -9.05 0.65 -6.51
CA LYS A 25 -9.02 0.00 -7.82
C LYS A 25 -9.29 -1.51 -7.70
N GLU A 26 -8.59 -2.19 -6.79
CA GLU A 26 -8.76 -3.62 -6.58
C GLU A 26 -10.17 -3.96 -6.06
N LEU A 27 -10.74 -3.14 -5.17
CA LEU A 27 -12.11 -3.29 -4.70
C LEU A 27 -13.11 -3.19 -5.85
N THR A 28 -12.97 -2.19 -6.73
CA THR A 28 -13.85 -2.05 -7.90
C THR A 28 -13.73 -3.25 -8.84
N LEU A 29 -12.50 -3.67 -9.17
CA LEU A 29 -12.26 -4.83 -10.03
C LEU A 29 -12.74 -6.14 -9.41
N ALA A 30 -12.66 -6.27 -8.08
CA ALA A 30 -13.16 -7.45 -7.37
C ALA A 30 -14.69 -7.53 -7.44
N ILE A 31 -15.38 -6.39 -7.30
CA ILE A 31 -16.84 -6.30 -7.43
C ILE A 31 -17.26 -6.63 -8.86
N ASP A 32 -16.64 -6.01 -9.85
CA ASP A 32 -16.99 -6.21 -11.26
C ASP A 32 -16.84 -7.69 -11.68
N LYS A 33 -15.85 -8.39 -11.14
CA LYS A 33 -15.52 -9.77 -11.56
C LYS A 33 -16.17 -10.85 -10.68
N HIS A 34 -16.39 -10.58 -9.42
CA HIS A 34 -16.76 -11.59 -8.41
C HIS A 34 -17.87 -11.15 -7.43
N GLY A 35 -18.45 -9.97 -7.62
CA GLY A 35 -19.52 -9.48 -6.77
C GLY A 35 -20.74 -10.40 -6.83
N SER A 36 -21.42 -10.56 -5.69
CA SER A 36 -22.59 -11.43 -5.56
C SER A 36 -23.80 -10.84 -6.30
N ASP A 37 -24.55 -11.68 -7.01
CA ASP A 37 -25.81 -11.31 -7.69
C ASP A 37 -26.90 -10.85 -6.72
N ASN A 38 -26.77 -11.15 -5.44
CA ASN A 38 -27.71 -10.75 -4.39
C ASN A 38 -27.45 -9.32 -3.87
N ILE A 39 -26.37 -8.68 -4.31
CA ILE A 39 -25.97 -7.33 -3.91
C ILE A 39 -25.94 -6.42 -5.13
N GLU A 40 -26.56 -5.26 -5.02
CA GLU A 40 -26.51 -4.21 -6.02
C GLU A 40 -25.52 -3.13 -5.59
N TYR A 41 -24.41 -3.01 -6.34
CA TYR A 41 -23.34 -2.05 -6.07
C TYR A 41 -23.52 -0.78 -6.89
N THR A 42 -23.48 0.37 -6.23
CA THR A 42 -23.48 1.70 -6.86
C THR A 42 -22.24 2.47 -6.43
N PHE A 43 -21.46 2.98 -7.37
CA PHE A 43 -20.29 3.79 -7.09
C PHE A 43 -20.62 5.29 -7.12
N SER A 44 -20.02 6.06 -6.22
CA SER A 44 -20.20 7.53 -6.20
C SER A 44 -19.74 8.20 -7.50
N HIS A 45 -18.77 7.60 -8.19
CA HIS A 45 -18.18 8.06 -9.45
C HIS A 45 -17.67 6.87 -10.28
N ASP A 46 -17.55 7.07 -11.60
CA ASP A 46 -16.81 6.17 -12.46
C ASP A 46 -15.30 6.40 -12.28
N ILE A 47 -14.57 5.40 -11.77
CA ILE A 47 -13.14 5.51 -11.51
C ILE A 47 -12.32 5.77 -12.78
N ASN A 48 -12.78 5.30 -13.95
CA ASN A 48 -12.09 5.51 -15.21
C ASN A 48 -12.17 6.97 -15.69
N LYS A 49 -13.22 7.70 -15.27
CA LYS A 49 -13.41 9.13 -15.52
C LYS A 49 -12.77 10.02 -14.45
N LEU A 50 -12.41 9.47 -13.31
CA LEU A 50 -11.69 10.21 -12.28
C LEU A 50 -10.24 10.40 -12.72
N VAL A 51 -10.00 11.44 -13.50
CA VAL A 51 -8.65 11.83 -13.92
C VAL A 51 -7.78 12.03 -12.68
N ASN A 52 -6.58 11.46 -12.74
CA ASN A 52 -5.59 11.61 -11.68
C ASN A 52 -5.12 13.07 -11.66
N ASN A 53 -5.75 13.90 -10.85
CA ASN A 53 -5.40 15.30 -10.70
C ASN A 53 -4.14 15.42 -9.84
N GLN A 54 -3.00 14.98 -10.40
CA GLN A 54 -1.67 15.13 -9.80
C GLN A 54 -1.32 16.59 -9.48
N LEU A 55 -2.04 17.55 -10.11
CA LEU A 55 -1.91 18.96 -9.81
C LEU A 55 -2.13 19.31 -8.33
N TYR A 56 -3.02 18.59 -7.63
CA TYR A 56 -3.24 18.81 -6.20
C TYR A 56 -2.16 18.20 -5.33
N LEU A 57 -1.59 17.06 -5.76
CA LEU A 57 -0.63 16.28 -4.98
C LEU A 57 0.80 16.81 -5.12
N ASN A 58 1.15 17.28 -6.32
CA ASN A 58 2.47 17.85 -6.64
C ASN A 58 2.53 19.37 -6.45
N SER A 59 1.41 20.01 -6.12
CA SER A 59 1.41 21.46 -5.89
C SER A 59 2.25 21.81 -4.66
N SER A 60 3.28 22.59 -4.86
CA SER A 60 4.01 23.27 -3.77
C SER A 60 3.14 24.35 -3.09
N ASN A 61 2.03 24.75 -3.73
CA ASN A 61 1.13 25.77 -3.23
C ASN A 61 0.24 25.22 -2.11
N GLN A 62 0.41 25.75 -0.91
CA GLN A 62 -0.37 25.37 0.27
C GLN A 62 -1.87 25.66 0.10
N LEU A 63 -2.23 26.75 -0.61
CA LEU A 63 -3.62 27.13 -0.84
C LEU A 63 -4.36 26.07 -1.67
N ILE A 64 -3.74 25.56 -2.74
CA ILE A 64 -4.34 24.52 -3.59
C ILE A 64 -4.60 23.26 -2.77
N ARG A 65 -3.65 22.85 -1.92
CA ARG A 65 -3.83 21.69 -1.02
C ARG A 65 -4.95 21.93 -0.01
N TRP A 66 -5.05 23.13 0.53
CA TRP A 66 -6.12 23.47 1.48
C TRP A 66 -7.50 23.49 0.80
N LEU A 67 -7.62 24.05 -0.40
CA LEU A 67 -8.85 24.01 -1.18
C LEU A 67 -9.29 22.57 -1.51
N PHE A 68 -8.35 21.70 -1.82
CA PHE A 68 -8.65 20.28 -2.02
C PHE A 68 -9.21 19.64 -0.74
N GLN A 69 -8.59 19.88 0.42
CA GLN A 69 -9.05 19.33 1.69
C GLN A 69 -10.44 19.86 2.05
N LEU A 70 -10.73 21.13 1.80
CA LEU A 70 -12.05 21.72 2.00
C LEU A 70 -13.10 21.07 1.07
N ASN A 71 -12.77 20.91 -0.20
CA ASN A 71 -13.66 20.25 -1.18
C ASN A 71 -13.93 18.78 -0.78
N TYR A 72 -12.91 18.07 -0.33
CA TYR A 72 -13.06 16.71 0.18
C TYR A 72 -13.94 16.65 1.44
N LEU A 73 -13.78 17.59 2.36
CA LEU A 73 -14.64 17.69 3.55
C LEU A 73 -16.09 17.98 3.17
N ILE A 74 -16.34 18.93 2.26
CA ILE A 74 -17.68 19.25 1.74
C ILE A 74 -18.29 18.01 1.07
N TRP A 75 -17.50 17.29 0.25
CA TRP A 75 -17.98 16.04 -0.33
C TRP A 75 -18.41 15.04 0.75
N LYS A 76 -17.55 14.75 1.71
CA LYS A 76 -17.79 13.74 2.74
C LYS A 76 -18.92 14.11 3.71
N GLN A 77 -19.05 15.38 4.10
CA GLN A 77 -19.95 15.77 5.19
C GLN A 77 -21.24 16.46 4.70
N VAL A 78 -21.30 16.85 3.44
CA VAL A 78 -22.48 17.52 2.85
C VAL A 78 -23.02 16.72 1.65
N ILE A 79 -22.24 16.61 0.57
CA ILE A 79 -22.74 16.05 -0.69
C ILE A 79 -23.05 14.55 -0.57
N LEU A 80 -22.17 13.77 0.04
CA LEU A 80 -22.37 12.34 0.23
C LEU A 80 -23.60 12.03 1.09
N PRO A 81 -23.83 12.67 2.26
CA PRO A 81 -25.09 12.52 3.00
C PRO A 81 -26.34 12.83 2.18
N PHE A 82 -26.33 13.93 1.40
CA PHE A 82 -27.45 14.22 0.51
C PHE A 82 -27.72 13.10 -0.51
N LYS A 83 -26.65 12.56 -1.12
CA LYS A 83 -26.79 11.40 -2.01
C LYS A 83 -27.43 10.20 -1.29
N LEU A 84 -27.00 9.88 -0.07
CA LEU A 84 -27.57 8.78 0.72
C LEU A 84 -29.06 8.99 1.00
N LEU A 85 -29.50 10.23 1.21
CA LEU A 85 -30.90 10.55 1.41
C LEU A 85 -31.76 10.23 0.18
N PHE A 86 -31.23 10.42 -1.04
CA PHE A 86 -31.92 10.10 -2.30
C PHE A 86 -31.81 8.61 -2.67
N TYR A 87 -30.61 8.03 -2.62
CA TYR A 87 -30.38 6.63 -3.03
C TYR A 87 -30.88 5.62 -2.00
N LYS A 88 -30.91 6.00 -0.71
CA LYS A 88 -31.32 5.15 0.42
C LYS A 88 -30.72 3.75 0.39
N PRO A 89 -29.39 3.60 0.20
CA PRO A 89 -28.77 2.29 0.17
C PRO A 89 -28.80 1.65 1.57
N ASP A 90 -28.78 0.32 1.62
CA ASP A 90 -28.70 -0.42 2.89
C ASP A 90 -27.33 -0.19 3.54
N TYR A 91 -26.26 -0.13 2.74
CA TYR A 91 -24.88 0.06 3.19
C TYR A 91 -24.15 1.15 2.44
N LEU A 92 -23.27 1.86 3.17
CA LEU A 92 -22.27 2.78 2.63
C LEU A 92 -20.87 2.24 2.92
N ILE A 93 -20.02 2.08 1.91
CA ILE A 93 -18.60 1.75 2.07
C ILE A 93 -17.76 3.00 1.76
N CYS A 94 -16.92 3.41 2.73
CA CYS A 94 -15.91 4.47 2.57
C CYS A 94 -14.50 3.87 2.64
N PRO A 95 -13.78 3.68 1.51
CA PRO A 95 -12.51 2.97 1.48
C PRO A 95 -11.28 3.85 1.80
N ASP A 96 -11.45 5.04 2.38
CA ASP A 96 -10.45 6.09 2.48
C ASP A 96 -10.34 6.77 3.86
N TYR A 97 -10.47 6.01 4.95
CA TYR A 97 -10.42 6.42 6.36
C TYR A 97 -11.60 7.25 6.86
N ILE A 98 -12.21 8.11 6.04
CA ILE A 98 -13.19 9.09 6.49
C ILE A 98 -14.57 8.74 5.94
N SER A 99 -15.55 8.66 6.84
CA SER A 99 -16.96 8.50 6.51
C SER A 99 -17.79 9.71 6.96
N PRO A 100 -18.97 9.95 6.36
CA PRO A 100 -19.83 11.05 6.77
C PRO A 100 -20.39 10.83 8.18
N ARG A 101 -20.68 11.90 8.90
CA ARG A 101 -21.33 11.84 10.21
C ARG A 101 -22.80 11.39 10.09
N LEU A 102 -23.51 11.91 9.10
CA LEU A 102 -24.92 11.64 8.85
C LEU A 102 -25.06 10.60 7.73
N THR A 103 -25.82 9.55 7.97
CA THR A 103 -26.07 8.47 6.99
C THR A 103 -27.55 8.13 6.82
N PHE A 104 -28.45 8.83 7.52
CA PHE A 104 -29.92 8.72 7.38
C PHE A 104 -30.44 7.27 7.39
N GLY A 105 -29.94 6.44 8.29
CA GLY A 105 -30.33 5.02 8.41
C GLY A 105 -29.45 4.04 7.64
N THR A 106 -28.67 4.48 6.66
CA THR A 106 -27.70 3.64 5.94
C THR A 106 -26.63 3.11 6.89
N LYS A 107 -26.42 1.81 6.93
CA LYS A 107 -25.35 1.15 7.69
C LYS A 107 -24.00 1.55 7.10
N ARG A 108 -22.99 1.75 7.96
CA ARG A 108 -21.69 2.32 7.54
C ARG A 108 -20.56 1.34 7.73
N ILE A 109 -19.79 1.13 6.67
CA ILE A 109 -18.53 0.41 6.66
C ILE A 109 -17.43 1.40 6.31
N THR A 110 -16.48 1.62 7.21
CA THR A 110 -15.34 2.53 6.99
C THR A 110 -14.06 1.72 6.92
N VAL A 111 -13.29 1.86 5.84
CA VAL A 111 -11.99 1.22 5.76
C VAL A 111 -10.93 2.11 6.38
N ILE A 112 -10.28 1.60 7.41
CA ILE A 112 -9.12 2.24 8.07
C ILE A 112 -7.93 1.31 7.86
N HIS A 113 -7.05 1.68 6.94
CA HIS A 113 -6.01 0.80 6.43
C HIS A 113 -4.99 0.37 7.49
N ASP A 114 -4.66 1.29 8.42
CA ASP A 114 -3.67 1.08 9.48
C ASP A 114 -3.87 2.07 10.64
N SER A 115 -3.04 1.93 11.67
CA SER A 115 -2.99 2.80 12.84
C SER A 115 -1.78 3.74 12.84
N LEU A 116 -1.07 3.89 11.71
CA LEU A 116 0.21 4.63 11.65
C LEU A 116 0.11 6.09 12.13
N PHE A 117 -1.05 6.73 11.95
CA PHE A 117 -1.29 8.09 12.48
C PHE A 117 -1.25 8.17 14.01
N TRP A 118 -1.57 7.09 14.68
CA TRP A 118 -1.52 6.98 16.15
C TRP A 118 -0.15 6.47 16.61
N ASP A 119 0.39 5.45 15.96
CA ASP A 119 1.59 4.74 16.38
C ASP A 119 2.88 5.55 16.10
N TYR A 120 2.89 6.31 14.99
CA TYR A 120 4.05 7.10 14.56
C TYR A 120 3.76 8.61 14.44
N PRO A 121 3.36 9.28 15.55
CA PRO A 121 2.94 10.69 15.53
C PRO A 121 4.00 11.65 15.00
N LYS A 122 5.29 11.32 15.17
CA LYS A 122 6.42 12.14 14.73
C LYS A 122 6.63 12.14 13.21
N ASN A 123 5.96 11.24 12.48
CA ASN A 123 6.05 11.19 11.01
C ASN A 123 5.11 12.18 10.33
N TYR A 124 4.22 12.82 11.08
CA TYR A 124 3.19 13.72 10.58
C TYR A 124 3.27 15.08 11.27
N SER A 125 2.84 16.16 10.59
CA SER A 125 2.70 17.43 11.28
C SER A 125 1.61 17.33 12.37
N PHE A 126 1.86 17.93 13.53
CA PHE A 126 0.98 17.80 14.71
C PHE A 126 -0.45 18.27 14.41
N LEU A 127 -0.62 19.45 13.80
CA LEU A 127 -1.93 20.01 13.49
C LEU A 127 -2.68 19.16 12.45
N TRP A 128 -2.00 18.75 11.39
CA TRP A 128 -2.62 17.91 10.35
C TRP A 128 -3.05 16.55 10.90
N ARG A 129 -2.20 15.90 11.68
CA ARG A 129 -2.52 14.62 12.31
C ARG A 129 -3.73 14.73 13.25
N LYS A 130 -3.76 15.77 14.10
CA LYS A 130 -4.87 16.02 15.02
C LYS A 130 -6.18 16.26 14.27
N TYR A 131 -6.14 17.06 13.22
CA TYR A 131 -7.26 17.29 12.31
C TYR A 131 -7.76 15.99 11.68
N PHE A 132 -6.87 15.20 11.10
CA PHE A 132 -7.23 13.96 10.39
C PHE A 132 -7.83 12.92 11.33
N ILE A 133 -7.23 12.69 12.50
CA ILE A 133 -7.77 11.79 13.54
C ILE A 133 -9.13 12.30 14.03
N SER A 134 -9.32 13.61 14.17
CA SER A 134 -10.62 14.18 14.57
C SER A 134 -11.69 13.91 13.52
N LEU A 135 -11.36 14.01 12.22
CA LEU A 135 -12.30 13.66 11.13
C LEU A 135 -12.66 12.18 11.12
N ILE A 136 -11.70 11.29 11.32
CA ILE A 136 -11.97 9.85 11.47
C ILE A 136 -12.95 9.63 12.62
N ASN A 137 -12.63 10.16 13.79
CA ASN A 137 -13.47 10.02 14.99
C ASN A 137 -14.86 10.69 14.82
N PHE A 138 -14.97 11.77 14.07
CA PHE A 138 -16.23 12.42 13.77
C PHE A 138 -17.16 11.53 12.93
N GLY A 139 -16.60 10.81 11.96
CA GLY A 139 -17.34 9.89 11.09
C GLY A 139 -17.74 8.55 11.75
N ILE A 140 -17.13 8.17 12.87
CA ILE A 140 -17.33 6.87 13.52
C ILE A 140 -18.32 7.01 14.69
N ASN A 141 -19.19 6.01 14.87
CA ASN A 141 -20.03 5.80 16.04
C ASN A 141 -20.06 4.32 16.43
N GLU A 142 -20.82 3.97 17.47
CA GLU A 142 -20.90 2.59 17.99
C GLU A 142 -21.38 1.56 16.95
N LYS A 143 -22.22 1.97 16.01
CA LYS A 143 -22.77 1.12 14.94
C LYS A 143 -21.90 1.08 13.68
N THR A 144 -20.78 1.81 13.67
CA THR A 144 -19.88 1.83 12.51
C THR A 144 -19.06 0.55 12.48
N GLN A 145 -19.18 -0.22 11.40
CA GLN A 145 -18.28 -1.33 11.13
C GLN A 145 -16.98 -0.78 10.51
N ILE A 146 -15.86 -1.24 11.02
CA ILE A 146 -14.53 -0.87 10.49
C ILE A 146 -13.92 -2.09 9.82
N ILE A 147 -13.46 -1.92 8.60
CA ILE A 147 -12.60 -2.88 7.91
C ILE A 147 -11.17 -2.34 7.92
N THR A 148 -10.22 -3.21 8.19
CA THR A 148 -8.80 -2.94 8.01
C THR A 148 -8.13 -4.02 7.16
N THR A 149 -6.89 -3.82 6.77
CA THR A 149 -6.23 -4.63 5.74
C THR A 149 -5.52 -5.87 6.28
N SER A 150 -5.31 -5.96 7.62
CA SER A 150 -4.62 -7.08 8.25
C SER A 150 -5.07 -7.29 9.70
N ASN A 151 -4.83 -8.49 10.24
CA ASN A 151 -5.07 -8.76 11.66
C ASN A 151 -4.14 -7.94 12.56
N HIS A 152 -2.90 -7.67 12.11
CA HIS A 152 -1.98 -6.75 12.78
C HIS A 152 -2.60 -5.35 12.92
N SER A 153 -3.08 -4.77 11.81
CA SER A 153 -3.77 -3.47 11.84
C SER A 153 -5.04 -3.50 12.69
N LYS A 154 -5.84 -4.59 12.66
CA LYS A 154 -6.99 -4.76 13.54
C LYS A 154 -6.60 -4.66 15.01
N LYS A 155 -5.59 -5.42 15.44
CA LYS A 155 -5.10 -5.41 16.82
C LYS A 155 -4.65 -4.01 17.27
N ASN A 156 -3.98 -3.27 16.39
CA ASN A 156 -3.51 -1.92 16.69
C ASN A 156 -4.67 -0.91 16.72
N LEU A 157 -5.61 -0.99 15.78
CA LEU A 157 -6.78 -0.11 15.76
C LEU A 157 -7.68 -0.29 16.98
N LEU A 158 -7.85 -1.51 17.51
CA LEU A 158 -8.58 -1.77 18.76
C LEU A 158 -7.99 -1.04 19.97
N LYS A 159 -6.69 -0.72 19.96
CA LYS A 159 -6.04 0.05 21.04
C LYS A 159 -6.40 1.54 20.99
N VAL A 160 -6.63 2.10 19.80
CA VAL A 160 -6.75 3.55 19.57
C VAL A 160 -8.16 4.01 19.22
N ILE A 161 -9.00 3.17 18.62
CA ILE A 161 -10.39 3.47 18.32
C ILE A 161 -11.26 2.89 19.43
N LYS A 162 -11.95 3.78 20.18
CA LYS A 162 -12.77 3.41 21.33
C LYS A 162 -14.28 3.51 21.08
N LYS A 163 -14.69 4.10 19.96
CA LYS A 163 -16.11 4.36 19.65
C LYS A 163 -16.87 3.15 19.12
N THR A 164 -16.18 2.15 18.60
CA THR A 164 -16.76 0.89 18.15
C THR A 164 -15.77 -0.23 18.36
N THR A 165 -16.26 -1.42 18.64
CA THR A 165 -15.49 -2.67 18.68
C THR A 165 -15.71 -3.53 17.44
N LEU A 166 -16.58 -3.10 16.52
CA LEU A 166 -16.88 -3.79 15.27
C LEU A 166 -15.74 -3.56 14.24
N ILE A 167 -14.54 -4.05 14.57
CA ILE A 167 -13.37 -3.95 13.70
C ILE A 167 -13.06 -5.34 13.15
N HIS A 168 -13.12 -5.45 11.83
CA HIS A 168 -12.81 -6.66 11.07
C HIS A 168 -11.58 -6.42 10.20
N TYR A 169 -10.91 -7.50 9.78
CA TYR A 169 -9.88 -7.38 8.76
C TYR A 169 -10.25 -8.20 7.53
N VAL A 170 -9.93 -7.64 6.39
CA VAL A 170 -10.08 -8.29 5.09
C VAL A 170 -8.79 -8.04 4.32
N TYR A 171 -8.08 -9.11 3.97
CA TYR A 171 -6.88 -8.97 3.16
C TYR A 171 -7.24 -8.37 1.82
N GLN A 172 -6.56 -7.28 1.46
CA GLN A 172 -6.74 -6.69 0.14
C GLN A 172 -6.13 -7.59 -0.94
N SER A 173 -6.72 -7.55 -2.12
CA SER A 173 -6.17 -8.22 -3.28
C SER A 173 -5.12 -7.38 -3.99
N PHE A 174 -4.28 -8.08 -4.74
CA PHE A 174 -3.47 -7.51 -5.79
C PHE A 174 -3.34 -8.56 -6.90
N GLU A 175 -3.89 -8.26 -8.06
CA GLU A 175 -3.71 -9.07 -9.27
C GLU A 175 -3.07 -8.19 -10.35
N ASN A 176 -1.97 -8.68 -10.91
CA ASN A 176 -1.25 -7.93 -11.94
C ASN A 176 -2.07 -7.91 -13.24
N VAL A 177 -2.58 -6.75 -13.59
CA VAL A 177 -3.37 -6.56 -14.84
C VAL A 177 -2.46 -6.57 -16.09
N LEU A 178 -1.14 -6.36 -15.90
CA LEU A 178 -0.20 -6.23 -17.01
C LEU A 178 0.25 -7.57 -17.59
N ASP A 179 0.11 -8.68 -16.83
CA ASP A 179 0.39 -10.03 -17.34
C ASP A 179 -0.52 -10.44 -18.51
N SER A 180 -1.72 -9.85 -18.61
CA SER A 180 -2.68 -10.14 -19.69
C SER A 180 -2.49 -9.31 -20.96
N LYS A 181 -1.67 -8.27 -20.92
CA LYS A 181 -1.36 -7.41 -22.07
C LYS A 181 0.07 -7.70 -22.54
N ASN A 182 0.19 -8.67 -23.44
CA ASN A 182 1.46 -9.02 -24.10
C ASN A 182 2.10 -7.79 -24.76
N ASN A 183 3.43 -7.64 -24.57
CA ASN A 183 4.34 -6.75 -25.29
C ASN A 183 4.23 -5.25 -24.98
N PHE A 184 4.53 -4.87 -23.72
CA PHE A 184 5.09 -3.54 -23.52
C PHE A 184 6.59 -3.57 -23.83
N GLU A 185 6.98 -3.03 -24.98
CA GLU A 185 8.38 -2.67 -25.21
C GLU A 185 8.72 -1.50 -24.25
N SER A 186 9.24 -1.86 -23.10
CA SER A 186 9.77 -0.86 -22.19
C SER A 186 11.07 -0.31 -22.78
N LYS A 187 11.14 1.01 -22.96
CA LYS A 187 12.40 1.72 -23.27
C LYS A 187 13.32 1.82 -22.05
N LEU A 188 12.97 1.14 -20.96
CA LEU A 188 13.68 1.21 -19.69
C LEU A 188 15.00 0.43 -19.79
N GLN A 189 16.11 1.12 -19.56
CA GLN A 189 17.42 0.48 -19.44
C GLN A 189 17.58 -0.08 -18.03
N LEU A 190 17.41 -1.39 -17.89
CA LEU A 190 17.57 -2.09 -16.62
C LEU A 190 19.02 -2.53 -16.43
N PRO A 191 19.54 -2.54 -15.18
CA PRO A 191 20.79 -3.21 -14.88
C PRO A 191 20.71 -4.72 -15.17
N GLU A 192 21.82 -5.34 -15.55
CA GLU A 192 21.89 -6.78 -15.81
C GLU A 192 21.46 -7.62 -14.59
N SER A 193 21.86 -7.19 -13.40
CA SER A 193 21.49 -7.85 -12.13
C SER A 193 21.32 -6.82 -11.05
N TYR A 194 20.21 -6.88 -10.29
CA TYR A 194 19.94 -5.88 -9.25
C TYR A 194 19.04 -6.38 -8.14
N ILE A 195 19.25 -5.76 -6.98
CA ILE A 195 18.36 -5.83 -5.82
C ILE A 195 17.37 -4.67 -5.94
N LEU A 196 16.10 -4.93 -5.71
CA LEU A 196 15.01 -3.97 -5.91
C LEU A 196 14.36 -3.55 -4.59
N HIS A 197 14.09 -2.26 -4.47
CA HIS A 197 13.06 -1.71 -3.57
C HIS A 197 12.19 -0.71 -4.34
N ILE A 198 10.87 -0.86 -4.23
CA ILE A 198 9.90 0.12 -4.75
C ILE A 198 9.03 0.60 -3.60
N GLY A 199 8.98 1.93 -3.39
CA GLY A 199 8.16 2.53 -2.34
C GLY A 199 8.46 4.00 -2.11
N SER A 200 7.69 4.63 -1.21
CA SER A 200 7.96 6.00 -0.78
C SER A 200 9.20 6.07 0.09
N PHE A 201 9.98 7.16 -0.03
CA PHE A 201 11.20 7.37 0.77
C PHE A 201 10.86 7.95 2.15
N GLU A 202 10.13 7.19 2.95
CA GLU A 202 9.74 7.55 4.30
C GLU A 202 10.67 6.94 5.35
N LYS A 203 10.76 7.58 6.53
CA LYS A 203 11.62 7.09 7.62
C LYS A 203 11.30 5.64 8.02
N ARG A 204 10.01 5.27 8.02
CA ARG A 204 9.57 3.91 8.39
C ARG A 204 9.97 2.83 7.37
N LYS A 205 10.31 3.21 6.14
CA LYS A 205 10.80 2.28 5.10
C LYS A 205 12.25 1.84 5.31
N ASP A 206 12.98 2.50 6.20
CA ASP A 206 14.35 2.19 6.63
C ASP A 206 15.33 1.87 5.50
N LEU A 207 15.26 2.66 4.41
CA LEU A 207 16.08 2.45 3.22
C LEU A 207 17.58 2.60 3.50
N ILE A 208 17.96 3.33 4.55
CA ILE A 208 19.36 3.47 4.94
C ILE A 208 19.96 2.13 5.41
N THR A 209 19.17 1.30 6.08
CA THR A 209 19.57 -0.07 6.46
C THR A 209 19.84 -0.92 5.22
N LEU A 210 19.02 -0.79 4.17
CA LEU A 210 19.24 -1.48 2.90
C LEU A 210 20.52 -0.99 2.20
N VAL A 211 20.73 0.32 2.09
CA VAL A 211 21.94 0.89 1.46
C VAL A 211 23.21 0.45 2.18
N LYS A 212 23.19 0.43 3.52
CA LYS A 212 24.31 -0.08 4.32
C LYS A 212 24.56 -1.57 4.10
N ALA A 213 23.51 -2.39 4.06
CA ALA A 213 23.61 -3.81 3.77
C ALA A 213 24.17 -4.06 2.37
N PHE A 214 23.72 -3.28 1.39
CA PHE A 214 24.24 -3.32 0.03
C PHE A 214 25.73 -2.96 -0.03
N HIS A 215 26.15 -1.91 0.67
CA HIS A 215 27.58 -1.55 0.76
C HIS A 215 28.44 -2.72 1.30
N VAL A 216 27.94 -3.45 2.32
CA VAL A 216 28.67 -4.62 2.86
C VAL A 216 28.86 -5.70 1.79
N ILE A 217 27.83 -6.04 1.03
CA ILE A 217 27.94 -7.08 0.01
C ILE A 217 28.80 -6.67 -1.18
N LYS A 218 28.84 -5.36 -1.52
CA LYS A 218 29.69 -4.84 -2.62
C LYS A 218 31.18 -4.98 -2.37
N LYS A 219 31.62 -5.20 -1.14
CA LYS A 219 33.04 -5.48 -0.83
C LYS A 219 33.50 -6.84 -1.36
N GLN A 220 32.58 -7.73 -1.71
CA GLN A 220 32.92 -9.01 -2.32
C GLN A 220 33.04 -8.88 -3.85
N GLU A 221 34.10 -9.41 -4.41
CA GLU A 221 34.43 -9.35 -5.85
C GLU A 221 33.30 -9.91 -6.72
N SER A 222 32.71 -11.04 -6.29
CA SER A 222 31.60 -11.71 -6.98
C SER A 222 30.35 -10.84 -7.17
N ASN A 223 30.20 -9.79 -6.36
CA ASN A 223 29.01 -8.93 -6.35
C ASN A 223 29.20 -7.61 -7.12
N LYS A 224 30.34 -7.42 -7.78
CA LYS A 224 30.66 -6.14 -8.47
C LYS A 224 29.63 -5.75 -9.53
N LYS A 225 29.02 -6.70 -10.22
CA LYS A 225 28.00 -6.42 -11.25
C LYS A 225 26.61 -6.13 -10.69
N ILE A 226 26.33 -6.47 -9.44
CA ILE A 226 25.01 -6.29 -8.84
C ILE A 226 24.78 -4.82 -8.49
N LYS A 227 23.66 -4.25 -8.91
CA LYS A 227 23.22 -2.90 -8.57
C LYS A 227 22.15 -2.91 -7.50
N LEU A 228 21.92 -1.78 -6.84
CA LEU A 228 20.77 -1.53 -5.97
C LEU A 228 19.86 -0.52 -6.66
N VAL A 229 18.61 -0.89 -6.90
CA VAL A 229 17.58 0.01 -7.44
C VAL A 229 16.60 0.38 -6.32
N LEU A 230 16.55 1.67 -6.01
CA LEU A 230 15.59 2.25 -5.06
C LEU A 230 14.63 3.15 -5.86
N ALA A 231 13.47 2.62 -6.24
CA ALA A 231 12.50 3.30 -7.07
C ALA A 231 11.30 3.80 -6.26
N GLY A 232 10.60 4.83 -6.77
CA GLY A 232 9.36 5.33 -6.20
C GLY A 232 9.36 6.80 -5.88
N ALA A 233 8.28 7.29 -5.25
CA ALA A 233 8.07 8.71 -5.01
C ALA A 233 9.11 9.30 -4.05
N GLN A 234 10.05 10.05 -4.58
CA GLN A 234 11.07 10.74 -3.81
C GLN A 234 10.51 11.97 -3.06
N VAL A 235 9.36 12.48 -3.47
CA VAL A 235 8.82 13.75 -2.95
C VAL A 235 7.35 13.65 -2.60
N VAL A 236 7.09 13.26 -1.36
CA VAL A 236 5.90 13.75 -0.66
C VAL A 236 6.41 14.47 0.58
N ASN A 237 6.01 15.72 0.78
CA ASN A 237 6.35 16.63 1.86
C ASN A 237 7.07 16.00 3.08
N GLY A 238 8.35 16.33 3.26
CA GLY A 238 9.15 15.89 4.41
C GLY A 238 10.30 14.92 4.10
N ASN A 239 10.27 14.23 2.99
CA ASN A 239 11.22 13.12 2.70
C ASN A 239 12.59 13.59 2.14
N LYS A 240 12.78 14.88 1.87
CA LYS A 240 14.09 15.45 1.48
C LYS A 240 15.23 15.02 2.42
N LYS A 241 14.91 14.78 3.71
CA LYS A 241 15.91 14.38 4.70
C LYS A 241 16.43 12.95 4.47
N ILE A 242 15.55 12.01 4.14
CA ILE A 242 15.93 10.62 3.89
C ILE A 242 16.74 10.51 2.60
N ILE A 243 16.30 11.16 1.53
CA ILE A 243 17.02 11.20 0.26
C ILE A 243 18.41 11.82 0.45
N LYS A 244 18.49 12.94 1.17
CA LYS A 244 19.79 13.56 1.48
C LYS A 244 20.70 12.63 2.30
N GLN A 245 20.14 11.87 3.22
CA GLN A 245 20.88 10.89 4.03
C GLN A 245 21.41 9.76 3.15
N ILE A 246 20.59 9.22 2.26
CA ILE A 246 20.97 8.16 1.31
C ILE A 246 22.08 8.69 0.38
N ASN A 247 21.85 9.83 -0.28
CA ASN A 247 22.82 10.40 -1.21
C ASN A 247 24.17 10.70 -0.54
N ARG A 248 24.15 11.23 0.70
CA ARG A 248 25.38 11.46 1.46
C ARG A 248 26.10 10.14 1.76
N TYR A 249 25.37 9.08 2.13
CA TYR A 249 25.99 7.78 2.39
C TYR A 249 26.57 7.17 1.11
N VAL A 250 25.84 7.24 0.00
CA VAL A 250 26.26 6.76 -1.32
C VAL A 250 27.54 7.47 -1.75
N LEU A 251 27.58 8.81 -1.69
CA LEU A 251 28.74 9.62 -2.06
C LEU A 251 29.96 9.33 -1.17
N ASN A 252 29.78 9.27 0.15
CA ASN A 252 30.87 9.05 1.10
C ASN A 252 31.47 7.63 1.04
N ASN A 253 30.88 6.72 0.28
CA ASN A 253 31.32 5.32 0.17
C ASN A 253 31.51 4.86 -1.29
N ASP A 254 31.63 5.80 -2.22
CA ASP A 254 31.91 5.56 -3.66
C ASP A 254 30.90 4.58 -4.32
N LEU A 255 29.59 4.76 -3.99
CA LEU A 255 28.51 3.90 -4.47
C LEU A 255 27.61 4.56 -5.53
N GLU A 256 28.01 5.70 -6.11
CA GLU A 256 27.19 6.50 -7.04
C GLU A 256 26.82 5.71 -8.30
N ASN A 257 27.74 4.88 -8.78
CA ASN A 257 27.54 4.03 -9.94
C ASN A 257 26.83 2.70 -9.59
N GLU A 258 26.61 2.43 -8.31
CA GLU A 258 26.10 1.17 -7.79
C GLU A 258 24.68 1.26 -7.29
N VAL A 259 24.26 2.44 -6.82
CA VAL A 259 22.90 2.71 -6.30
C VAL A 259 22.14 3.58 -7.30
N ILE A 260 21.13 3.02 -7.92
CA ILE A 260 20.30 3.67 -8.93
C ILE A 260 19.05 4.18 -8.25
N LEU A 261 18.78 5.47 -8.40
CA LEU A 261 17.63 6.16 -7.83
C LEU A 261 16.72 6.67 -8.97
N PRO A 262 15.93 5.82 -9.62
CA PRO A 262 14.95 6.30 -10.58
C PRO A 262 13.99 7.25 -9.87
N ASN A 263 13.66 8.35 -10.54
CA ASN A 263 12.63 9.27 -10.05
C ASN A 263 11.25 8.57 -10.02
N TYR A 264 10.21 9.27 -10.37
CA TYR A 264 8.90 8.66 -10.55
C TYR A 264 8.95 7.57 -11.62
N ILE A 265 8.38 6.41 -11.31
CA ILE A 265 8.21 5.30 -12.24
C ILE A 265 6.72 5.06 -12.51
N THR A 266 6.38 4.67 -13.73
CA THR A 266 5.03 4.28 -14.10
C THR A 266 4.70 2.88 -13.54
N ASN A 267 3.44 2.44 -13.63
CA ASN A 267 3.08 1.06 -13.26
C ASN A 267 3.75 0.04 -14.19
N GLU A 268 3.89 0.40 -15.46
CA GLU A 268 4.55 -0.39 -16.49
C GLU A 268 6.05 -0.55 -16.16
N ASP A 269 6.72 0.54 -15.78
CA ASP A 269 8.12 0.49 -15.32
C ASP A 269 8.26 -0.34 -14.06
N ALA A 270 7.36 -0.17 -13.08
CA ALA A 270 7.37 -0.96 -11.85
C ALA A 270 7.27 -2.47 -12.14
N TYR A 271 6.37 -2.85 -13.06
CA TYR A 271 6.26 -4.25 -13.50
C TYR A 271 7.58 -4.76 -14.09
N GLN A 272 8.24 -3.98 -14.96
CA GLN A 272 9.52 -4.38 -15.54
C GLN A 272 10.62 -4.50 -14.47
N TYR A 273 10.64 -3.59 -13.49
CA TYR A 273 11.56 -3.70 -12.35
C TYR A 273 11.31 -4.96 -11.52
N TYR A 274 10.06 -5.28 -11.19
CA TYR A 274 9.75 -6.51 -10.43
C TYR A 274 10.10 -7.77 -11.21
N LYS A 275 9.78 -7.82 -12.50
CA LYS A 275 9.97 -8.99 -13.37
C LYS A 275 11.45 -9.37 -13.56
N ASN A 276 12.34 -8.39 -13.59
CA ASN A 276 13.76 -8.60 -13.92
C ASN A 276 14.70 -8.49 -12.70
N ALA A 277 14.20 -8.17 -11.53
CA ALA A 277 15.02 -8.11 -10.32
C ALA A 277 15.47 -9.50 -9.85
N LEU A 278 16.63 -9.55 -9.18
CA LEU A 278 17.12 -10.76 -8.55
C LEU A 278 16.43 -11.05 -7.21
N ILE A 279 16.22 -9.99 -6.40
CA ILE A 279 15.67 -10.05 -5.06
C ILE A 279 14.92 -8.75 -4.80
N TYR A 280 13.76 -8.83 -4.17
CA TYR A 280 13.09 -7.66 -3.60
C TYR A 280 13.43 -7.54 -2.11
N VAL A 281 13.77 -6.34 -1.65
CA VAL A 281 14.05 -6.08 -0.23
C VAL A 281 13.07 -5.07 0.35
N PHE A 282 12.40 -5.45 1.43
CA PHE A 282 11.41 -4.63 2.12
C PHE A 282 11.81 -4.39 3.59
N PRO A 283 12.68 -3.40 3.87
CA PRO A 283 13.25 -3.19 5.19
C PRO A 283 12.37 -2.37 6.14
N SER A 284 11.09 -2.16 5.79
CA SER A 284 10.16 -1.35 6.57
C SER A 284 10.05 -1.82 8.02
N ILE A 285 9.95 -0.87 8.94
CA ILE A 285 9.78 -1.15 10.36
C ILE A 285 8.33 -1.42 10.74
N ASP A 286 7.38 -0.94 9.96
CA ASP A 286 5.95 -1.22 10.12
C ASP A 286 5.16 -0.85 8.87
N GLU A 287 4.04 -1.56 8.63
CA GLU A 287 3.12 -1.37 7.51
C GLU A 287 1.69 -1.74 7.92
N GLY A 288 0.71 -1.19 7.19
CA GLY A 288 -0.67 -1.64 7.33
C GLY A 288 -0.92 -3.01 6.73
N PHE A 289 -0.22 -3.33 5.61
CA PHE A 289 -0.40 -4.58 4.89
C PHE A 289 0.90 -5.11 4.28
N GLY A 290 1.49 -4.41 3.30
CA GLY A 290 2.69 -4.88 2.63
C GLY A 290 2.44 -5.31 1.18
N ILE A 291 1.69 -4.50 0.42
CA ILE A 291 1.42 -4.73 -1.01
C ILE A 291 2.67 -5.14 -1.79
N PRO A 292 3.86 -4.52 -1.60
CA PRO A 292 5.06 -4.89 -2.33
C PRO A 292 5.49 -6.36 -2.19
N ILE A 293 5.14 -7.04 -1.09
CA ILE A 293 5.38 -8.47 -0.94
C ILE A 293 4.53 -9.25 -1.95
N ILE A 294 3.25 -8.88 -2.08
CA ILE A 294 2.32 -9.55 -3.01
C ILE A 294 2.68 -9.22 -4.46
N GLU A 295 3.08 -7.97 -4.74
CA GLU A 295 3.61 -7.57 -6.05
C GLU A 295 4.84 -8.41 -6.43
N SER A 296 5.73 -8.67 -5.48
CA SER A 296 6.88 -9.55 -5.70
C SER A 296 6.45 -10.99 -5.96
N PHE A 297 5.50 -11.52 -5.21
CA PHE A 297 4.97 -12.87 -5.41
C PHE A 297 4.33 -13.07 -6.77
N THR A 298 3.56 -12.06 -7.28
CA THR A 298 2.97 -12.12 -8.62
C THR A 298 4.02 -12.20 -9.72
N ASN A 299 5.20 -11.62 -9.47
CA ASN A 299 6.33 -11.65 -10.41
C ASN A 299 7.34 -12.77 -10.12
N SER A 300 7.00 -13.74 -9.25
CA SER A 300 7.91 -14.83 -8.85
C SER A 300 9.24 -14.34 -8.28
N LEU A 301 9.27 -13.13 -7.72
CA LEU A 301 10.46 -12.50 -7.18
C LEU A 301 10.62 -12.86 -5.69
N PRO A 302 11.75 -13.47 -5.26
CA PRO A 302 12.01 -13.76 -3.87
C PRO A 302 12.13 -12.49 -3.04
N VAL A 303 11.59 -12.51 -1.83
CA VAL A 303 11.49 -11.36 -0.93
C VAL A 303 12.36 -11.55 0.31
N ILE A 304 13.13 -10.52 0.67
CA ILE A 304 13.71 -10.36 2.00
C ILE A 304 12.97 -9.21 2.70
N CYS A 305 12.45 -9.44 3.89
CA CYS A 305 11.78 -8.39 4.66
C CYS A 305 12.17 -8.41 6.14
N SER A 306 11.89 -7.31 6.84
CA SER A 306 12.08 -7.21 8.29
C SER A 306 11.21 -8.24 9.02
N ASP A 307 11.66 -8.73 10.16
CA ASP A 307 10.95 -9.73 10.99
C ASP A 307 9.79 -9.16 11.81
N THR A 308 9.05 -8.23 11.22
CA THR A 308 7.91 -7.56 11.86
C THR A 308 6.65 -8.43 11.88
N PRO A 309 5.72 -8.20 12.85
CA PRO A 309 4.49 -8.96 12.95
C PRO A 309 3.65 -8.94 11.67
N ILE A 310 3.56 -7.78 11.00
CA ILE A 310 2.80 -7.65 9.76
C ILE A 310 3.41 -8.47 8.62
N PHE A 311 4.73 -8.48 8.48
CA PHE A 311 5.37 -9.24 7.42
C PHE A 311 5.32 -10.74 7.69
N LYS A 312 5.34 -11.17 8.97
CA LYS A 312 5.08 -12.57 9.35
C LYS A 312 3.66 -13.00 9.02
N GLU A 313 2.68 -12.10 9.14
CA GLU A 313 1.28 -12.37 8.76
C GLU A 313 1.11 -12.54 7.25
N ILE A 314 1.73 -11.66 6.46
CA ILE A 314 1.56 -11.62 5.00
C ILE A 314 2.52 -12.60 4.29
N GLY A 315 3.78 -12.63 4.68
CA GLY A 315 4.83 -13.41 4.04
C GLY A 315 4.90 -14.86 4.52
N ASN A 316 4.51 -15.12 5.78
CA ASN A 316 4.62 -16.42 6.41
C ASN A 316 6.01 -17.07 6.17
N ASP A 317 6.09 -18.29 5.67
CA ASP A 317 7.32 -19.02 5.29
C ASP A 317 7.78 -18.78 3.85
N SER A 318 7.12 -17.85 3.15
CA SER A 318 7.38 -17.56 1.73
C SER A 318 8.35 -16.40 1.51
N VAL A 319 8.90 -15.84 2.59
CA VAL A 319 9.88 -14.75 2.55
C VAL A 319 11.06 -15.02 3.47
N CYS A 320 12.19 -14.43 3.14
CA CYS A 320 13.38 -14.51 3.98
C CYS A 320 13.37 -13.35 4.99
N TYR A 321 13.39 -13.65 6.29
CA TYR A 321 13.38 -12.61 7.33
C TYR A 321 14.77 -12.21 7.76
N PHE A 322 14.96 -10.92 8.04
CA PHE A 322 16.12 -10.39 8.73
C PHE A 322 15.70 -9.57 9.96
N LYS A 323 16.60 -9.44 10.94
CA LYS A 323 16.33 -8.67 12.15
C LYS A 323 16.16 -7.19 11.80
N MET A 324 15.00 -6.62 12.13
CA MET A 324 14.63 -5.24 11.84
C MET A 324 15.74 -4.25 12.26
N GLY A 325 16.13 -3.35 11.35
CA GLY A 325 17.15 -2.32 11.57
C GLY A 325 18.60 -2.84 11.56
N ASP A 326 18.83 -4.15 11.45
CA ASP A 326 20.16 -4.76 11.44
C ASP A 326 20.66 -4.98 9.99
N PHE A 327 21.48 -4.03 9.51
CA PHE A 327 22.04 -4.11 8.15
C PHE A 327 23.04 -5.26 7.97
N ILE A 328 23.67 -5.76 9.04
CA ILE A 328 24.56 -6.93 8.95
C ILE A 328 23.72 -8.21 8.78
N SER A 329 22.64 -8.34 9.54
CA SER A 329 21.67 -9.43 9.33
C SER A 329 21.11 -9.41 7.91
N LEU A 330 20.71 -8.23 7.42
CA LEU A 330 20.21 -8.05 6.06
C LEU A 330 21.26 -8.41 5.01
N SER A 331 22.50 -7.95 5.14
CA SER A 331 23.58 -8.26 4.19
C SER A 331 23.83 -9.76 4.06
N LYS A 332 23.82 -10.49 5.18
CA LYS A 332 23.96 -11.96 5.20
C LYS A 332 22.81 -12.63 4.43
N LYS A 333 21.56 -12.18 4.62
CA LYS A 333 20.39 -12.73 3.90
C LYS A 333 20.43 -12.43 2.41
N ILE A 334 20.83 -11.23 2.03
CA ILE A 334 21.05 -10.85 0.63
C ILE A 334 22.13 -11.76 0.01
N GLN A 335 23.28 -11.89 0.66
CA GLN A 335 24.38 -12.73 0.16
C GLN A 335 23.96 -14.20 0.02
N THR A 336 23.19 -14.72 0.97
CA THR A 336 22.64 -16.09 0.88
C THR A 336 21.78 -16.25 -0.37
N LEU A 337 20.84 -15.33 -0.62
CA LEU A 337 19.97 -15.42 -1.80
C LEU A 337 20.73 -15.14 -3.11
N ILE A 338 21.81 -14.37 -3.11
CA ILE A 338 22.68 -14.21 -4.29
C ILE A 338 23.35 -15.53 -4.63
N ASN A 339 23.93 -16.20 -3.64
CA ASN A 339 24.74 -17.40 -3.83
C ASN A 339 23.95 -18.66 -4.15
N TYR A 340 22.69 -18.76 -3.64
CA TYR A 340 21.89 -19.97 -3.73
C TYR A 340 20.66 -19.76 -4.62
N GLU A 341 20.78 -20.11 -5.91
CA GLU A 341 19.66 -19.99 -6.87
C GLU A 341 18.49 -20.86 -6.51
N ASP A 342 18.73 -22.09 -6.05
CA ASP A 342 17.65 -23.01 -5.67
C ASP A 342 16.82 -22.48 -4.51
N LEU A 343 17.45 -21.79 -3.56
CA LEU A 343 16.74 -21.11 -2.48
C LEU A 343 15.87 -19.97 -2.99
N ARG A 344 16.34 -19.21 -3.99
CA ARG A 344 15.51 -18.18 -4.65
C ARG A 344 14.30 -18.80 -5.33
N LYS A 345 14.49 -19.92 -6.05
CA LYS A 345 13.38 -20.68 -6.69
C LYS A 345 12.38 -21.18 -5.66
N GLU A 346 12.85 -21.71 -4.53
CA GLU A 346 12.00 -22.17 -3.44
C GLU A 346 11.11 -21.03 -2.91
N PHE A 347 11.68 -19.85 -2.58
CA PHE A 347 10.91 -18.71 -2.13
C PHE A 347 9.93 -18.19 -3.20
N SER A 348 10.30 -18.22 -4.47
CA SER A 348 9.41 -17.86 -5.59
C SER A 348 8.19 -18.78 -5.66
N ILE A 349 8.38 -20.08 -5.54
CA ILE A 349 7.30 -21.08 -5.57
C ILE A 349 6.38 -20.88 -4.35
N LYS A 350 6.95 -20.76 -3.15
CA LYS A 350 6.20 -20.51 -1.92
C LYS A 350 5.41 -19.20 -2.00
N GLY A 351 6.02 -18.12 -2.51
CA GLY A 351 5.36 -16.83 -2.73
C GLY A 351 4.15 -16.94 -3.65
N LYS A 352 4.29 -17.62 -4.78
CA LYS A 352 3.17 -17.89 -5.69
C LYS A 352 2.02 -18.62 -5.01
N SER A 353 2.30 -19.60 -4.17
CA SER A 353 1.27 -20.36 -3.46
C SER A 353 0.45 -19.49 -2.49
N GLN A 354 1.06 -18.44 -1.91
CA GLN A 354 0.39 -17.52 -1.00
C GLN A 354 -0.63 -16.60 -1.70
N LEU A 355 -0.48 -16.37 -3.03
CA LEU A 355 -1.37 -15.47 -3.79
C LEU A 355 -2.85 -15.86 -3.68
N ASN A 356 -3.15 -17.15 -3.48
CA ASN A 356 -4.53 -17.61 -3.26
C ASN A 356 -5.21 -16.96 -2.04
N LYS A 357 -4.45 -16.47 -1.06
CA LYS A 357 -5.00 -15.75 0.11
C LYS A 357 -5.46 -14.34 -0.26
N PHE A 358 -4.84 -13.75 -1.28
CA PHE A 358 -4.98 -12.34 -1.67
C PHE A 358 -5.73 -12.18 -3.00
N SER A 359 -6.57 -13.16 -3.37
CA SER A 359 -7.37 -13.09 -4.60
C SER A 359 -8.53 -12.12 -4.47
N ARG A 360 -8.94 -11.50 -5.59
CA ARG A 360 -10.12 -10.62 -5.67
C ARG A 360 -11.39 -11.29 -5.15
N LYS A 361 -11.56 -12.58 -5.45
CA LYS A 361 -12.70 -13.36 -4.96
C LYS A 361 -12.78 -13.39 -3.43
N LYS A 362 -11.66 -13.62 -2.74
CA LYS A 362 -11.62 -13.61 -1.26
C LYS A 362 -11.76 -12.21 -0.70
N PHE A 363 -11.20 -11.22 -1.39
CA PHE A 363 -11.28 -9.82 -0.99
C PHE A 363 -12.73 -9.34 -0.95
N ILE A 364 -13.49 -9.51 -2.06
CA ILE A 364 -14.90 -9.10 -2.08
C ILE A 364 -15.77 -9.94 -1.16
N LYS A 365 -15.53 -11.25 -1.07
CA LYS A 365 -16.27 -12.12 -0.14
C LYS A 365 -16.15 -11.63 1.29
N GLY A 366 -14.97 -11.19 1.74
CA GLY A 366 -14.80 -10.64 3.09
C GLY A 366 -15.66 -9.40 3.39
N PHE A 367 -16.00 -8.60 2.37
CA PHE A 367 -16.98 -7.52 2.50
C PHE A 367 -18.43 -8.04 2.51
N GLU A 368 -18.74 -8.99 1.64
CA GLU A 368 -20.09 -9.53 1.47
C GLU A 368 -20.53 -10.31 2.69
N ASP A 369 -19.64 -11.06 3.32
CA ASP A 369 -19.91 -11.77 4.57
C ASP A 369 -20.37 -10.81 5.69
N MET A 370 -19.89 -9.56 5.70
CA MET A 370 -20.31 -8.52 6.67
C MET A 370 -21.59 -7.78 6.29
N ILE A 371 -22.02 -7.89 5.03
CA ILE A 371 -23.21 -7.22 4.51
C ILE A 371 -24.43 -8.14 4.62
N ILE A 372 -24.23 -9.44 4.46
CA ILE A 372 -25.31 -10.45 4.41
C ILE A 372 -25.66 -10.95 5.82
N ASP A 373 -24.70 -10.92 6.78
CA ASP A 373 -24.94 -11.21 8.21
C ASP A 373 -25.66 -10.02 8.90
#